data_55c32efbbbf5ca70db31a51a3c31874e
#
_entry.id   55c32efbbbf5ca70db31a51a3c31874e
#
_cell.length_a   1.000
_cell.length_b   1.000
_cell.length_c   1.000
_cell.angle_alpha   90.00
_cell.angle_beta   90.00
_cell.angle_gamma   90.00
#
_symmetry.space_group_name_H-M   'P 1'
#
loop_
_entity.id
_entity.type
_entity.pdbx_description
1 polymer ?
#
loop_
_entity_poly.entity_id
_entity_poly.type
_entity_poly.pdbx_seq_one_letter_code
_entity_poly.pdbx_strand_id
1 'polypeptide(L)'
;MVERHTAEYTRRRVLGTALGAAAGAYGLTQGLTGTPQVWAAPDFKLRAPEPNAKRGGVLRYGILSAPAHFDIHQSGTVSNMGTQGAMYDNLIRRNPLDSGQTIIPDLAQSWEIAPDSKTYTFFLRKGVQFHDGGKLTADDIKATFSRIIWPPQGFSSPRTPLFSAVSAINVRDDYTVEFQLHEARPQNFMLGAFASGWNVIVRKKTLEEHNYNLRQVMDYPGTGP
;
A
#
# COMPACT_ATOMS: atom_id res chain seq x y z
N MET A 1 -16.59 -46.07 -4.19
CA MET A 1 -17.52 -45.52 -3.17
C MET A 1 -16.68 -44.57 -2.33
N VAL A 2 -16.72 -43.28 -2.64
CA VAL A 2 -15.91 -42.23 -1.98
C VAL A 2 -16.85 -41.42 -1.11
N GLU A 3 -16.72 -41.57 0.18
CA GLU A 3 -17.47 -40.78 1.16
C GLU A 3 -17.00 -39.31 1.13
N ARG A 4 -17.93 -38.40 0.85
CA ARG A 4 -17.72 -36.96 0.98
C ARG A 4 -18.06 -36.57 2.42
N HIS A 5 -17.04 -36.24 3.21
CA HIS A 5 -17.27 -35.54 4.48
C HIS A 5 -17.55 -34.06 4.19
N THR A 6 -18.81 -33.68 4.21
CA THR A 6 -19.26 -32.29 4.30
C THR A 6 -19.16 -31.84 5.73
N ALA A 7 -18.20 -31.00 6.06
CA ALA A 7 -18.15 -30.32 7.35
C ALA A 7 -19.18 -29.18 7.35
N GLU A 8 -20.29 -29.36 8.04
CA GLU A 8 -21.21 -28.27 8.37
C GLU A 8 -20.59 -27.37 9.42
N TYR A 9 -20.17 -26.18 8.98
CA TYR A 9 -19.77 -25.07 9.86
C TYR A 9 -21.02 -24.41 10.45
N THR A 10 -21.42 -24.80 11.66
CA THR A 10 -22.50 -24.14 12.40
C THR A 10 -22.04 -22.78 12.91
N ARG A 11 -22.64 -21.70 12.41
CA ARG A 11 -22.43 -20.28 12.73
C ARG A 11 -22.62 -19.88 14.22
N ARG A 12 -22.85 -20.83 15.12
CA ARG A 12 -23.19 -20.55 16.53
C ARG A 12 -22.06 -20.67 17.56
N ARG A 13 -20.82 -20.99 17.14
CA ARG A 13 -19.69 -21.14 18.09
C ARG A 13 -18.58 -20.08 17.98
N VAL A 14 -18.76 -19.03 17.17
CA VAL A 14 -17.76 -17.95 17.03
C VAL A 14 -18.04 -16.73 17.92
N LEU A 15 -19.19 -16.70 18.61
CA LEU A 15 -19.57 -15.56 19.45
C LEU A 15 -19.24 -15.73 20.95
N GLY A 16 -18.46 -16.72 21.35
CA GLY A 16 -18.27 -17.08 22.75
C GLY A 16 -16.88 -16.87 23.38
N THR A 17 -15.83 -16.55 22.64
CA THR A 17 -14.46 -16.52 23.23
C THR A 17 -13.55 -15.40 22.72
N ALA A 18 -14.10 -14.31 22.19
CA ALA A 18 -13.31 -13.12 21.80
C ALA A 18 -13.64 -11.88 22.65
N LEU A 19 -14.09 -12.06 23.88
CA LEU A 19 -14.41 -10.97 24.82
C LEU A 19 -13.43 -10.96 26.01
N GLY A 20 -12.16 -11.00 25.73
CA GLY A 20 -11.17 -10.95 26.80
C GLY A 20 -9.76 -10.68 26.33
N ALA A 21 -9.47 -9.53 25.71
CA ALA A 21 -8.14 -8.93 25.68
C ALA A 21 -7.98 -7.75 24.68
N ALA A 22 -9.04 -7.03 24.35
CA ALA A 22 -8.94 -5.79 23.56
C ALA A 22 -9.79 -4.64 24.15
N ALA A 23 -10.03 -4.68 25.47
CA ALA A 23 -10.66 -3.56 26.19
C ALA A 23 -9.60 -2.61 26.77
N GLY A 24 -8.52 -2.36 26.02
CA GLY A 24 -7.51 -1.38 26.35
C GLY A 24 -7.49 -0.28 25.30
N ALA A 25 -8.26 0.81 25.52
CA ALA A 25 -8.19 2.09 24.83
C ALA A 25 -9.22 2.40 23.72
N TYR A 26 -10.47 1.97 23.86
CA TYR A 26 -11.55 2.79 23.33
C TYR A 26 -12.10 3.70 24.44
N GLY A 27 -11.29 4.64 24.87
CA GLY A 27 -11.72 5.76 25.69
C GLY A 27 -12.58 6.70 24.84
N LEU A 28 -13.88 6.62 25.01
CA LEU A 28 -14.81 7.69 24.65
C LEU A 28 -14.50 8.90 25.53
N THR A 29 -13.53 9.72 25.15
CA THR A 29 -13.43 11.10 25.59
C THR A 29 -13.76 11.98 24.41
N GLN A 30 -15.01 12.33 24.27
CA GLN A 30 -15.41 13.54 23.57
C GLN A 30 -14.88 14.74 24.37
N GLY A 31 -13.67 15.16 24.03
CA GLY A 31 -13.06 16.39 24.49
C GLY A 31 -12.46 17.12 23.31
N LEU A 32 -12.84 18.36 23.10
CA LEU A 32 -12.48 19.28 22.01
C LEU A 32 -11.00 19.68 21.95
N THR A 33 -10.08 18.79 22.30
CA THR A 33 -8.64 18.94 22.08
C THR A 33 -8.16 17.71 21.34
N GLY A 34 -8.31 17.75 20.00
CA GLY A 34 -7.98 16.60 19.15
C GLY A 34 -6.48 16.31 19.14
N THR A 35 -6.09 15.26 19.84
CA THR A 35 -4.78 14.64 19.61
C THR A 35 -4.81 13.88 18.30
N PRO A 36 -3.76 13.94 17.48
CA PRO A 36 -3.66 13.13 16.25
C PRO A 36 -3.82 11.65 16.60
N GLN A 37 -4.63 10.94 15.83
CA GLN A 37 -4.80 9.50 16.01
C GLN A 37 -3.60 8.81 15.38
N VAL A 38 -2.69 8.32 16.22
CA VAL A 38 -1.53 7.53 15.79
C VAL A 38 -1.99 6.11 15.51
N TRP A 39 -1.93 5.73 14.25
CA TRP A 39 -2.10 4.36 13.82
C TRP A 39 -0.71 3.72 13.69
N ALA A 40 -0.13 3.32 14.80
CA ALA A 40 0.92 2.35 14.77
C ALA A 40 0.26 0.97 14.70
N ALA A 41 0.72 0.10 13.81
CA ALA A 41 0.54 -1.32 13.99
C ALA A 41 1.72 -1.80 14.86
N PRO A 42 1.65 -1.66 16.21
CA PRO A 42 2.83 -1.78 17.06
C PRO A 42 3.47 -3.16 17.01
N ASP A 43 2.72 -4.19 16.63
CA ASP A 43 3.19 -5.57 16.71
C ASP A 43 2.85 -6.40 15.46
N PHE A 44 2.65 -5.75 14.29
CA PHE A 44 2.43 -6.53 13.09
C PHE A 44 3.68 -7.34 12.76
N LYS A 45 3.61 -8.64 12.97
CA LYS A 45 4.63 -9.60 12.55
C LYS A 45 4.12 -10.34 11.33
N LEU A 46 4.89 -10.31 10.25
CA LEU A 46 4.66 -11.22 9.13
C LEU A 46 4.69 -12.66 9.65
N ARG A 47 3.90 -13.53 9.01
CA ARG A 47 4.00 -14.97 9.29
C ARG A 47 5.46 -15.40 9.17
N ALA A 48 5.93 -16.15 10.14
CA ALA A 48 7.28 -16.71 10.09
C ALA A 48 7.46 -17.55 8.81
N PRO A 49 8.63 -17.48 8.16
CA PRO A 49 8.94 -18.37 7.05
C PRO A 49 8.77 -19.84 7.46
N GLU A 50 8.40 -20.68 6.49
CA GLU A 50 8.35 -22.13 6.72
C GLU A 50 9.70 -22.62 7.26
N PRO A 51 9.73 -23.50 8.29
CA PRO A 51 10.97 -23.87 9.00
C PRO A 51 12.09 -24.41 8.10
N ASN A 52 11.74 -25.01 6.97
CA ASN A 52 12.66 -25.61 6.01
C ASN A 52 12.62 -24.96 4.64
N ALA A 53 12.26 -23.67 4.56
CA ALA A 53 12.19 -22.94 3.29
C ALA A 53 13.56 -22.98 2.58
N LYS A 54 13.57 -23.49 1.36
CA LYS A 54 14.74 -23.47 0.48
C LYS A 54 14.78 -22.14 -0.25
N ARG A 55 15.92 -21.46 -0.22
CA ARG A 55 16.14 -20.22 -0.97
C ARG A 55 16.59 -20.55 -2.39
N GLY A 56 16.19 -19.70 -3.34
CA GLY A 56 16.58 -19.80 -4.74
C GLY A 56 15.60 -20.64 -5.57
N GLY A 57 16.01 -20.96 -6.80
CA GLY A 57 15.16 -21.63 -7.77
C GLY A 57 14.36 -20.66 -8.64
N VAL A 58 13.50 -21.20 -9.50
CA VAL A 58 12.63 -20.46 -10.41
C VAL A 58 11.18 -20.82 -10.14
N LEU A 59 10.39 -19.84 -9.71
CA LEU A 59 8.93 -19.99 -9.64
C LEU A 59 8.33 -19.63 -11.01
N ARG A 60 7.61 -20.57 -11.61
CA ARG A 60 6.82 -20.33 -12.83
C ARG A 60 5.36 -20.34 -12.46
N TYR A 61 4.67 -19.22 -12.69
CA TYR A 61 3.23 -19.15 -12.50
C TYR A 61 2.55 -18.57 -13.74
N GLY A 62 1.34 -19.05 -14.02
CA GLY A 62 0.56 -18.60 -15.16
C GLY A 62 -0.24 -17.35 -14.83
N ILE A 63 -0.35 -16.46 -15.81
CA ILE A 63 -1.24 -15.30 -15.78
C ILE A 63 -2.24 -15.41 -16.93
N LEU A 64 -3.42 -14.80 -16.79
CA LEU A 64 -4.49 -14.91 -17.77
C LEU A 64 -4.15 -14.28 -19.14
N SER A 65 -3.34 -13.24 -19.14
CA SER A 65 -2.91 -12.56 -20.37
C SER A 65 -1.62 -11.79 -20.13
N ALA A 66 -0.85 -11.56 -21.20
CA ALA A 66 0.30 -10.66 -21.15
C ALA A 66 -0.15 -9.22 -20.84
N PRO A 67 0.61 -8.45 -20.06
CA PRO A 67 0.34 -7.03 -19.86
C PRO A 67 0.58 -6.27 -21.19
N ALA A 68 -0.24 -5.26 -21.47
CA ALA A 68 -0.05 -4.42 -22.65
C ALA A 68 1.19 -3.53 -22.57
N HIS A 69 1.64 -3.24 -21.35
CA HIS A 69 2.85 -2.46 -21.01
C HIS A 69 3.20 -2.68 -19.55
N PHE A 70 4.38 -2.24 -19.12
CA PHE A 70 4.85 -2.38 -17.75
C PHE A 70 4.66 -1.12 -16.86
N ASP A 71 3.89 -0.14 -17.31
CA ASP A 71 3.52 1.01 -16.49
C ASP A 71 2.29 0.71 -15.64
N ILE A 72 2.52 0.24 -14.41
CA ILE A 72 1.46 -0.16 -13.49
C ILE A 72 0.55 1.01 -13.08
N HIS A 73 1.08 2.25 -13.02
CA HIS A 73 0.29 3.42 -12.65
C HIS A 73 -0.73 3.82 -13.74
N GLN A 74 -0.49 3.46 -14.99
CA GLN A 74 -1.42 3.71 -16.10
C GLN A 74 -2.31 2.50 -16.42
N SER A 75 -2.25 1.46 -15.62
CA SER A 75 -3.04 0.23 -15.81
C SER A 75 -3.98 -0.02 -14.62
N GLY A 76 -5.10 -0.65 -14.90
CA GLY A 76 -6.02 -1.20 -13.90
C GLY A 76 -6.23 -2.70 -14.09
N THR A 77 -5.40 -3.37 -14.90
CA THR A 77 -5.58 -4.80 -15.21
C THR A 77 -4.83 -5.70 -14.23
N VAL A 78 -5.44 -6.83 -13.90
CA VAL A 78 -4.83 -7.86 -13.04
C VAL A 78 -3.57 -8.44 -13.69
N SER A 79 -3.52 -8.54 -15.02
CA SER A 79 -2.32 -9.00 -15.74
C SER A 79 -1.11 -8.12 -15.49
N ASN A 80 -1.30 -6.80 -15.42
CA ASN A 80 -0.23 -5.86 -15.12
C ASN A 80 0.23 -6.00 -13.66
N MET A 81 -0.71 -6.02 -12.72
CA MET A 81 -0.37 -6.22 -11.31
C MET A 81 0.27 -7.59 -11.05
N GLY A 82 -0.21 -8.64 -11.69
CA GLY A 82 0.33 -10.00 -11.53
C GLY A 82 1.78 -10.14 -11.99
N THR A 83 2.19 -9.40 -13.02
CA THR A 83 3.58 -9.43 -13.51
C THR A 83 4.52 -8.55 -12.68
N GLN A 84 4.04 -7.47 -12.09
CA GLN A 84 4.88 -6.46 -11.47
C GLN A 84 4.78 -6.40 -9.95
N GLY A 85 3.68 -6.89 -9.38
CA GLY A 85 3.44 -6.79 -7.93
C GLY A 85 4.48 -7.47 -7.04
N ALA A 86 5.25 -8.42 -7.58
CA ALA A 86 6.34 -9.07 -6.85
C ALA A 86 7.67 -8.28 -6.88
N MET A 87 7.74 -7.19 -7.67
CA MET A 87 8.94 -6.38 -7.84
C MET A 87 8.91 -5.07 -7.06
N TYR A 88 7.77 -4.73 -6.48
CA TYR A 88 7.54 -3.44 -5.84
C TYR A 88 6.87 -3.58 -4.49
N ASP A 89 7.09 -2.61 -3.64
CA ASP A 89 6.35 -2.41 -2.39
C ASP A 89 5.47 -1.15 -2.45
N ASN A 90 4.52 -1.06 -1.52
CA ASN A 90 3.56 0.02 -1.42
C ASN A 90 3.87 0.90 -0.21
N LEU A 91 3.27 2.08 -0.14
CA LEU A 91 3.36 2.93 1.06
C LEU A 91 2.81 2.21 2.30
N ILE A 92 1.61 1.71 2.19
CA ILE A 92 0.93 0.79 3.11
C ILE A 92 0.20 -0.25 2.27
N ARG A 93 -0.17 -1.39 2.84
CA ARG A 93 -0.83 -2.44 2.06
C ARG A 93 -1.96 -3.13 2.80
N ARG A 94 -2.79 -3.83 2.05
CA ARG A 94 -3.80 -4.72 2.61
C ARG A 94 -3.14 -5.98 3.14
N ASN A 95 -3.60 -6.44 4.30
CA ASN A 95 -3.07 -7.64 4.95
C ASN A 95 -3.45 -8.91 4.14
N PRO A 96 -2.49 -9.67 3.62
CA PRO A 96 -2.80 -10.89 2.87
C PRO A 96 -3.31 -12.03 3.76
N LEU A 97 -3.09 -11.96 5.08
CA LEU A 97 -3.47 -13.00 6.02
C LEU A 97 -4.96 -12.97 6.40
N ASP A 98 -5.65 -11.87 6.15
CA ASP A 98 -7.09 -11.71 6.43
C ASP A 98 -7.90 -11.38 5.18
N SER A 99 -7.40 -11.76 4.00
CA SER A 99 -8.03 -11.47 2.72
C SER A 99 -8.15 -9.97 2.41
N GLY A 100 -7.24 -9.16 2.94
CA GLY A 100 -7.17 -7.73 2.67
C GLY A 100 -8.16 -6.88 3.46
N GLN A 101 -8.71 -7.38 4.57
CA GLN A 101 -9.66 -6.65 5.40
C GLN A 101 -9.00 -5.56 6.22
N THR A 102 -7.81 -5.82 6.76
CA THR A 102 -7.03 -4.84 7.51
C THR A 102 -5.94 -4.20 6.64
N ILE A 103 -5.51 -3.02 7.06
CA ILE A 103 -4.39 -2.30 6.43
C ILE A 103 -3.20 -2.37 7.38
N ILE A 104 -2.04 -2.69 6.82
CA ILE A 104 -0.82 -2.94 7.55
C ILE A 104 0.33 -2.08 7.02
N PRO A 105 1.36 -1.84 7.82
CA PRO A 105 2.60 -1.21 7.38
C PRO A 105 3.23 -1.92 6.19
N ASP A 106 3.88 -1.12 5.33
CA ASP A 106 4.76 -1.61 4.29
C ASP A 106 6.02 -0.72 4.26
N LEU A 107 6.22 0.15 3.26
CA LEU A 107 7.31 1.14 3.28
C LEU A 107 7.14 2.18 4.37
N ALA A 108 5.90 2.59 4.68
CA ALA A 108 5.61 3.31 5.92
C ALA A 108 5.51 2.32 7.07
N GLN A 109 6.28 2.56 8.13
CA GLN A 109 6.21 1.79 9.38
C GLN A 109 5.02 2.20 10.26
N SER A 110 4.54 3.43 10.11
CA SER A 110 3.40 3.99 10.84
C SER A 110 2.83 5.20 10.11
N TRP A 111 1.65 5.64 10.53
CA TRP A 111 1.02 6.87 10.02
C TRP A 111 0.16 7.51 11.08
N GLU A 112 -0.09 8.80 10.90
CA GLU A 112 -0.98 9.62 11.73
C GLU A 112 -2.06 10.26 10.86
N ILE A 113 -3.25 10.39 11.41
CA ILE A 113 -4.36 11.08 10.76
C ILE A 113 -4.79 12.20 11.69
N ALA A 114 -4.82 13.43 11.17
CA ALA A 114 -5.30 14.57 11.93
C ALA A 114 -6.79 14.38 12.33
N PRO A 115 -7.23 14.97 13.45
CA PRO A 115 -8.60 14.81 13.93
C PRO A 115 -9.68 15.24 12.94
N ASP A 116 -9.37 16.20 12.08
CA ASP A 116 -10.26 16.67 11.01
C ASP A 116 -10.27 15.77 9.78
N SER A 117 -9.49 14.68 9.78
CA SER A 117 -9.33 13.72 8.67
C SER A 117 -8.88 14.35 7.35
N LYS A 118 -8.18 15.50 7.41
CA LYS A 118 -7.66 16.20 6.23
C LYS A 118 -6.16 16.08 6.05
N THR A 119 -5.43 15.61 7.06
CA THR A 119 -3.98 15.44 7.00
C THR A 119 -3.60 14.02 7.34
N TYR A 120 -2.86 13.36 6.44
CA TYR A 120 -2.33 12.01 6.58
C TYR A 120 -0.82 12.08 6.53
N THR A 121 -0.15 11.78 7.63
CA THR A 121 1.33 11.78 7.74
C THR A 121 1.84 10.36 7.82
N PHE A 122 2.74 9.99 6.94
CA PHE A 122 3.36 8.66 6.89
C PHE A 122 4.82 8.75 7.27
N PHE A 123 5.27 7.86 8.15
CA PHE A 123 6.65 7.72 8.61
C PHE A 123 7.28 6.50 7.95
N LEU A 124 8.28 6.74 7.11
CA LEU A 124 8.90 5.70 6.30
C LEU A 124 9.93 4.89 7.09
N ARG A 125 10.14 3.65 6.66
CA ARG A 125 11.25 2.81 7.13
C ARG A 125 12.57 3.39 6.66
N LYS A 126 13.56 3.42 7.55
CA LYS A 126 14.93 3.82 7.20
C LYS A 126 15.70 2.62 6.65
N GLY A 127 16.66 2.91 5.76
CA GLY A 127 17.57 1.88 5.22
C GLY A 127 16.98 1.01 4.11
N VAL A 128 15.78 1.29 3.63
CA VAL A 128 15.21 0.63 2.45
C VAL A 128 15.98 1.08 1.20
N GLN A 129 16.30 0.12 0.33
CA GLN A 129 17.00 0.37 -0.92
C GLN A 129 16.19 -0.15 -2.10
N PHE A 130 16.19 0.58 -3.20
CA PHE A 130 15.72 0.10 -4.48
C PHE A 130 16.65 -0.97 -5.04
N HIS A 131 16.21 -1.76 -6.01
CA HIS A 131 17.01 -2.82 -6.63
C HIS A 131 18.32 -2.31 -7.26
N ASP A 132 18.38 -1.05 -7.64
CA ASP A 132 19.60 -0.37 -8.16
C ASP A 132 20.51 0.17 -7.05
N GLY A 133 20.24 -0.12 -5.78
CA GLY A 133 21.00 0.33 -4.62
C GLY A 133 20.69 1.75 -4.14
N GLY A 134 19.80 2.48 -4.82
CA GLY A 134 19.36 3.81 -4.38
C GLY A 134 18.53 3.75 -3.09
N LYS A 135 18.70 4.72 -2.21
CA LYS A 135 17.94 4.81 -0.96
C LYS A 135 16.53 5.31 -1.25
N LEU A 136 15.55 4.72 -0.57
CA LEU A 136 14.18 5.22 -0.54
C LEU A 136 14.10 6.46 0.34
N THR A 137 13.43 7.50 -0.18
CA THR A 137 13.13 8.73 0.55
C THR A 137 11.67 9.16 0.34
N ALA A 138 11.23 10.13 1.13
CA ALA A 138 9.90 10.72 0.98
C ALA A 138 9.68 11.42 -0.38
N ASP A 139 10.76 11.83 -1.05
CA ASP A 139 10.69 12.36 -2.42
C ASP A 139 10.21 11.32 -3.43
N ASP A 140 10.57 10.04 -3.28
CA ASP A 140 10.10 8.96 -4.13
C ASP A 140 8.60 8.71 -3.95
N ILE A 141 8.13 8.78 -2.71
CA ILE A 141 6.70 8.70 -2.39
C ILE A 141 5.95 9.86 -3.04
N LYS A 142 6.47 11.09 -2.85
CA LYS A 142 5.88 12.29 -3.47
C LYS A 142 5.85 12.19 -4.99
N ALA A 143 6.93 11.79 -5.63
CA ALA A 143 7.01 11.66 -7.08
C ALA A 143 6.00 10.63 -7.61
N THR A 144 5.92 9.47 -6.96
CA THR A 144 4.97 8.40 -7.28
C THR A 144 3.52 8.88 -7.18
N PHE A 145 3.13 9.40 -6.02
CA PHE A 145 1.75 9.82 -5.80
C PHE A 145 1.37 11.08 -6.59
N SER A 146 2.29 12.02 -6.80
CA SER A 146 2.05 13.17 -7.69
C SER A 146 1.70 12.71 -9.10
N ARG A 147 2.43 11.71 -9.63
CA ARG A 147 2.16 11.13 -10.94
C ARG A 147 0.80 10.40 -11.00
N ILE A 148 0.37 9.75 -9.92
CA ILE A 148 -0.92 9.06 -9.84
C ILE A 148 -2.07 10.05 -9.73
N ILE A 149 -1.92 11.10 -8.93
CA ILE A 149 -2.97 12.06 -8.56
C ILE A 149 -3.11 13.15 -9.63
N TRP A 150 -1.98 13.68 -10.08
CA TRP A 150 -1.88 14.76 -11.08
C TRP A 150 -1.01 14.29 -12.27
N PRO A 151 -1.52 13.33 -13.06
CA PRO A 151 -0.73 12.76 -14.14
C PRO A 151 -0.31 13.83 -15.15
N PRO A 152 0.93 13.76 -15.66
CA PRO A 152 1.40 14.66 -16.71
C PRO A 152 0.52 14.58 -17.96
N GLN A 153 0.57 15.60 -18.81
CA GLN A 153 -0.18 15.62 -20.07
C GLN A 153 0.12 14.38 -20.94
N GLY A 154 -0.91 13.76 -21.46
CA GLY A 154 -0.81 12.53 -22.27
C GLY A 154 -0.79 11.24 -21.41
N PHE A 155 -0.87 11.35 -20.10
CA PHE A 155 -0.96 10.20 -19.18
C PHE A 155 -2.32 10.15 -18.52
N SER A 156 -2.74 8.95 -18.15
CA SER A 156 -3.95 8.75 -17.37
C SER A 156 -3.69 7.76 -16.26
N SER A 157 -4.20 8.07 -15.07
CA SER A 157 -4.20 7.13 -13.95
C SER A 157 -5.64 6.76 -13.60
N PRO A 158 -6.02 5.48 -13.66
CA PRO A 158 -7.34 5.05 -13.22
C PRO A 158 -7.62 5.33 -11.74
N ARG A 159 -6.59 5.70 -10.95
CA ARG A 159 -6.70 5.99 -9.52
C ARG A 159 -6.85 7.48 -9.20
N THR A 160 -6.63 8.37 -10.16
CA THR A 160 -6.82 9.82 -9.94
C THR A 160 -8.13 10.15 -9.21
N PRO A 161 -9.30 9.56 -9.55
CA PRO A 161 -10.55 9.87 -8.85
C PRO A 161 -10.54 9.50 -7.36
N LEU A 162 -9.78 8.47 -6.95
CA LEU A 162 -9.69 8.05 -5.55
C LEU A 162 -9.03 9.10 -4.66
N PHE A 163 -8.17 9.92 -5.26
CA PHE A 163 -7.39 10.94 -4.58
C PHE A 163 -7.88 12.37 -4.90
N SER A 164 -9.09 12.52 -5.44
CA SER A 164 -9.63 13.82 -5.84
C SER A 164 -9.62 14.88 -4.73
N ALA A 165 -9.72 14.44 -3.47
CA ALA A 165 -9.66 15.34 -2.31
C ALA A 165 -8.24 15.80 -1.95
N VAL A 166 -7.19 15.15 -2.46
CA VAL A 166 -5.80 15.52 -2.13
C VAL A 166 -5.43 16.82 -2.83
N SER A 167 -5.01 17.81 -2.06
CA SER A 167 -4.61 19.14 -2.53
C SER A 167 -3.10 19.35 -2.56
N ALA A 168 -2.36 18.65 -1.68
CA ALA A 168 -0.90 18.78 -1.61
C ALA A 168 -0.23 17.51 -1.08
N ILE A 169 1.03 17.32 -1.48
CA ILE A 169 1.93 16.31 -0.92
C ILE A 169 3.20 17.03 -0.47
N ASN A 170 3.44 17.02 0.83
CA ASN A 170 4.55 17.72 1.46
C ASN A 170 5.59 16.71 1.95
N VAL A 171 6.84 16.92 1.59
CA VAL A 171 7.99 16.23 2.19
C VAL A 171 8.42 17.06 3.41
N ARG A 172 8.34 16.48 4.60
CA ARG A 172 8.74 17.11 5.85
C ARG A 172 10.23 16.89 6.12
N ASP A 173 10.70 15.68 5.85
CA ASP A 173 12.09 15.25 5.87
C ASP A 173 12.24 14.00 4.98
N ASP A 174 13.44 13.41 4.91
CA ASP A 174 13.73 12.25 4.05
C ASP A 174 12.83 11.03 4.32
N TYR A 175 12.20 10.95 5.50
CA TYR A 175 11.41 9.80 5.93
C TYR A 175 10.00 10.14 6.39
N THR A 176 9.55 11.39 6.15
CA THR A 176 8.22 11.84 6.54
C THR A 176 7.52 12.53 5.37
N VAL A 177 6.41 11.96 4.93
CA VAL A 177 5.56 12.52 3.87
C VAL A 177 4.16 12.78 4.39
N GLU A 178 3.60 13.91 4.01
CA GLU A 178 2.28 14.37 4.43
C GLU A 178 1.39 14.61 3.21
N PHE A 179 0.17 14.07 3.27
CA PHE A 179 -0.88 14.33 2.28
C PHE A 179 -1.93 15.24 2.89
N GLN A 180 -2.20 16.36 2.24
CA GLN A 180 -3.23 17.31 2.64
C GLN A 180 -4.45 17.20 1.74
N LEU A 181 -5.64 17.18 2.35
CA LEU A 181 -6.92 17.14 1.67
C LEU A 181 -7.64 18.49 1.82
N HIS A 182 -8.25 18.98 0.75
CA HIS A 182 -9.10 20.18 0.82
C HIS A 182 -10.45 19.89 1.51
N GLU A 183 -10.91 18.64 1.49
CA GLU A 183 -12.11 18.18 2.19
C GLU A 183 -11.85 16.84 2.90
N ALA A 184 -12.52 16.63 4.02
CA ALA A 184 -12.42 15.36 4.75
C ALA A 184 -13.07 14.23 3.95
N ARG A 185 -12.42 13.07 3.98
CA ARG A 185 -12.95 11.82 3.42
C ARG A 185 -12.98 10.74 4.51
N PRO A 186 -13.86 9.75 4.40
CA PRO A 186 -13.84 8.62 5.33
C PRO A 186 -12.43 8.00 5.40
N GLN A 187 -11.88 7.85 6.62
CA GLN A 187 -10.51 7.37 6.81
C GLN A 187 -10.26 6.02 6.16
N ASN A 188 -11.22 5.08 6.29
CA ASN A 188 -11.11 3.75 5.67
C ASN A 188 -11.06 3.81 4.14
N PHE A 189 -11.75 4.78 3.53
CA PHE A 189 -11.67 5.01 2.08
C PHE A 189 -10.26 5.49 1.69
N MET A 190 -9.72 6.50 2.36
CA MET A 190 -8.39 7.03 2.05
C MET A 190 -7.29 6.02 2.31
N LEU A 191 -7.32 5.33 3.45
CA LEU A 191 -6.34 4.27 3.76
C LEU A 191 -6.43 3.14 2.73
N GLY A 192 -7.66 2.76 2.32
CA GLY A 192 -7.87 1.77 1.25
C GLY A 192 -7.33 2.22 -0.11
N ALA A 193 -7.42 3.51 -0.43
CA ALA A 193 -6.83 4.09 -1.63
C ALA A 193 -5.30 4.02 -1.57
N PHE A 194 -4.67 4.46 -0.46
CA PHE A 194 -3.21 4.37 -0.27
C PHE A 194 -2.70 2.91 -0.31
N ALA A 195 -3.46 1.96 0.23
CA ALA A 195 -3.11 0.53 0.28
C ALA A 195 -3.41 -0.23 -1.01
N SER A 196 -3.77 0.45 -2.09
CA SER A 196 -4.05 -0.21 -3.37
C SER A 196 -2.78 -0.81 -3.98
N GLY A 197 -2.84 -2.10 -4.34
CA GLY A 197 -1.71 -2.82 -4.94
C GLY A 197 -1.20 -2.28 -6.28
N TRP A 198 -1.91 -1.34 -6.91
CA TRP A 198 -1.45 -0.63 -8.10
C TRP A 198 -0.69 0.68 -7.79
N ASN A 199 -0.63 1.09 -6.52
CA ASN A 199 0.08 2.30 -6.09
C ASN A 199 1.48 1.96 -5.59
N VAL A 200 2.15 1.09 -6.31
CA VAL A 200 3.54 0.69 -6.02
C VAL A 200 4.47 1.89 -6.08
N ILE A 201 5.49 1.89 -5.24
CA ILE A 201 6.44 3.00 -5.20
C ILE A 201 7.50 2.81 -6.27
N VAL A 202 7.63 3.81 -7.14
CA VAL A 202 8.62 3.88 -8.20
C VAL A 202 9.63 4.97 -7.84
N ARG A 203 10.90 4.70 -8.06
CA ARG A 203 11.97 5.64 -7.76
C ARG A 203 11.80 6.94 -8.57
N LYS A 204 11.91 8.10 -7.92
CA LYS A 204 11.82 9.42 -8.56
C LYS A 204 12.80 9.55 -9.74
N LYS A 205 14.06 9.15 -9.52
CA LYS A 205 15.10 9.16 -10.57
C LYS A 205 14.67 8.40 -11.81
N THR A 206 14.10 7.21 -11.64
CA THR A 206 13.59 6.41 -12.76
C THR A 206 12.45 7.09 -13.50
N LEU A 207 11.53 7.71 -12.77
CA LEU A 207 10.44 8.48 -13.40
C LEU A 207 10.99 9.65 -14.23
N GLU A 208 11.98 10.35 -13.70
CA GLU A 208 12.63 11.49 -14.37
C GLU A 208 13.42 11.04 -15.62
N GLU A 209 14.21 9.98 -15.54
CA GLU A 209 15.00 9.42 -16.65
C GLU A 209 14.14 8.97 -17.84
N HIS A 210 12.89 8.55 -17.56
CA HIS A 210 11.95 8.14 -18.59
C HIS A 210 10.84 9.17 -18.89
N ASN A 211 11.07 10.43 -18.55
CA ASN A 211 10.09 11.51 -18.73
C ASN A 211 8.70 11.14 -18.19
N TYR A 212 8.66 10.46 -17.05
CA TYR A 212 7.43 9.93 -16.41
C TYR A 212 6.64 8.93 -17.27
N ASN A 213 7.18 8.43 -18.38
CA ASN A 213 6.53 7.46 -19.27
C ASN A 213 7.22 6.09 -19.22
N LEU A 214 6.64 5.17 -18.46
CA LEU A 214 7.15 3.80 -18.34
C LEU A 214 6.49 2.82 -19.34
N ARG A 215 5.51 3.26 -20.15
CA ARG A 215 4.81 2.38 -21.11
C ARG A 215 5.73 1.85 -22.21
N GLN A 216 6.68 2.65 -22.63
CA GLN A 216 7.59 2.32 -23.74
C GLN A 216 8.82 1.53 -23.30
N VAL A 217 8.97 1.29 -22.00
CA VAL A 217 10.13 0.60 -21.43
C VAL A 217 9.76 -0.86 -21.22
N MET A 218 9.75 -1.63 -22.32
CA MET A 218 9.39 -3.06 -22.28
C MET A 218 10.44 -3.93 -21.59
N ASP A 219 11.71 -3.50 -21.63
CA ASP A 219 12.85 -4.19 -21.00
C ASP A 219 13.23 -3.56 -19.65
N TYR A 220 12.33 -2.81 -19.08
CA TYR A 220 12.58 -2.11 -17.83
C TYR A 220 12.74 -3.11 -16.68
N PRO A 221 13.94 -3.24 -16.08
CA PRO A 221 14.06 -3.94 -14.83
C PRO A 221 13.31 -3.12 -13.79
N GLY A 222 12.17 -3.62 -13.34
CA GLY A 222 11.41 -2.95 -12.28
C GLY A 222 12.33 -2.59 -11.12
N THR A 223 12.51 -1.30 -10.87
CA THR A 223 13.32 -0.81 -9.77
C THR A 223 12.39 -0.46 -8.62
N GLY A 224 11.90 -1.49 -7.96
CA GLY A 224 11.15 -1.39 -6.73
C GLY A 224 12.07 -1.21 -5.52
N PRO A 225 11.54 -0.69 -4.43
CA PRO A 225 12.22 -0.64 -3.14
C PRO A 225 12.25 -1.97 -2.46
#